data_e231577d77ccec02d10d331e8e5f2001
#
_entry.id   e231577d77ccec02d10d331e8e5f2001
#
_cell.length_a   1.000
_cell.length_b   1.000
_cell.length_c   1.000
_cell.angle_alpha   90.00
_cell.angle_beta   90.00
_cell.angle_gamma   90.00
#
_symmetry.space_group_name_H-M   'P 1'
#
loop_
_entity.id
_entity.type
_entity.pdbx_description
1 polymer ?
#
loop_
_entity_poly.entity_id
_entity_poly.type
_entity_poly.pdbx_seq_one_letter_code
_entity_poly.pdbx_strand_id
1 'polypeptide(L)'
;GVPRSSALVGGLTLALNTLPVVIISTRAALRAVPESIRHAAYGVGASPWQVVWHHVLPVSMPGILTGAIIGLAQAMGETAPLLMVGMMAYAPDVPGSITSATTVLPAQIFTWSATSLRPYVERTAAGILVLLTVLLALNFAAIWLRNKYERKW
;
A
#
# COMPACT_ATOMS: atom_id res chain seq x y z
N GLY A 1 20.79 18.64 -4.47
CA GLY A 1 19.78 17.76 -5.08
C GLY A 1 19.25 16.77 -4.03
N VAL A 2 18.07 16.22 -4.26
CA VAL A 2 17.48 15.23 -3.35
C VAL A 2 18.29 13.93 -3.43
N PRO A 3 18.77 13.36 -2.30
CA PRO A 3 19.48 12.07 -2.31
C PRO A 3 18.59 10.95 -2.87
N ARG A 4 19.19 10.02 -3.61
CA ARG A 4 18.46 8.85 -4.14
C ARG A 4 17.86 7.96 -3.04
N SER A 5 18.53 7.91 -1.88
CA SER A 5 18.09 7.17 -0.69
C SER A 5 17.10 7.94 0.20
N SER A 6 16.44 8.98 -0.30
CA SER A 6 15.47 9.74 0.48
C SER A 6 14.12 9.04 0.58
N ALA A 7 13.38 9.31 1.66
CA ALA A 7 12.03 8.79 1.87
C ALA A 7 11.07 9.17 0.73
N LEU A 8 11.24 10.37 0.15
CA LEU A 8 10.45 10.82 -0.99
C LEU A 8 10.66 9.94 -2.22
N VAL A 9 11.91 9.63 -2.58
CA VAL A 9 12.23 8.79 -3.74
C VAL A 9 11.73 7.37 -3.51
N GLY A 10 11.96 6.80 -2.32
CA GLY A 10 11.44 5.48 -1.96
C GLY A 10 9.92 5.41 -2.02
N GLY A 11 9.23 6.41 -1.45
CA GLY A 11 7.77 6.50 -1.48
C GLY A 11 7.19 6.60 -2.88
N LEU A 12 7.78 7.43 -3.75
CA LEU A 12 7.37 7.53 -5.15
C LEU A 12 7.59 6.22 -5.92
N THR A 13 8.71 5.55 -5.67
CA THR A 13 9.01 4.25 -6.29
C THR A 13 7.98 3.19 -5.89
N LEU A 14 7.65 3.10 -4.60
CA LEU A 14 6.61 2.19 -4.11
C LEU A 14 5.22 2.55 -4.63
N ALA A 15 4.88 3.83 -4.70
CA ALA A 15 3.61 4.30 -5.25
C ALA A 15 3.45 3.87 -6.72
N LEU A 16 4.48 4.07 -7.54
CA LEU A 16 4.47 3.65 -8.94
C LEU A 16 4.38 2.13 -9.10
N ASN A 17 5.04 1.38 -8.21
CA ASN A 17 5.01 -0.09 -8.25
C ASN A 17 3.64 -0.66 -7.84
N THR A 18 2.96 -0.05 -6.88
CA THR A 18 1.65 -0.51 -6.39
C THR A 18 0.47 0.03 -7.18
N LEU A 19 0.66 1.11 -7.93
CA LEU A 19 -0.37 1.77 -8.72
C LEU A 19 -1.12 0.80 -9.67
N PRO A 20 -0.48 -0.10 -10.42
CA PRO A 20 -1.18 -1.06 -11.28
C PRO A 20 -2.15 -1.96 -10.50
N VAL A 21 -1.77 -2.43 -9.32
CA VAL A 21 -2.60 -3.30 -8.47
C VAL A 21 -3.87 -2.55 -8.04
N VAL A 22 -3.73 -1.31 -7.60
CA VAL A 22 -4.85 -0.48 -7.17
C VAL A 22 -5.77 -0.15 -8.35
N ILE A 23 -5.22 0.16 -9.54
CA ILE A 23 -6.01 0.44 -10.74
C ILE A 23 -6.81 -0.77 -11.17
N ILE A 24 -6.17 -1.96 -11.26
CA ILE A 24 -6.83 -3.18 -11.73
C ILE A 24 -7.95 -3.58 -10.76
N SER A 25 -7.70 -3.55 -9.46
CA SER A 25 -8.70 -3.89 -8.44
C SER A 25 -9.85 -2.89 -8.41
N THR A 26 -9.58 -1.60 -8.53
CA THR A 26 -10.61 -0.56 -8.62
C THR A 26 -11.49 -0.75 -9.87
N ARG A 27 -10.86 -1.00 -11.02
CA ARG A 27 -11.59 -1.29 -12.26
C ARG A 27 -12.48 -2.52 -12.14
N ALA A 28 -11.97 -3.60 -11.54
CA ALA A 28 -12.74 -4.81 -11.28
C ALA A 28 -13.93 -4.54 -10.35
N ALA A 29 -13.73 -3.80 -9.26
CA ALA A 29 -14.78 -3.43 -8.33
C ALA A 29 -15.89 -2.59 -9.00
N LEU A 30 -15.53 -1.62 -9.82
CA LEU A 30 -16.48 -0.78 -10.57
C LEU A 30 -17.28 -1.59 -11.61
N ARG A 31 -16.64 -2.57 -12.25
CA ARG A 31 -17.30 -3.44 -13.24
C ARG A 31 -18.19 -4.50 -12.58
N ALA A 32 -17.93 -4.87 -11.35
CA ALA A 32 -18.75 -5.83 -10.60
C ALA A 32 -20.11 -5.26 -10.20
N VAL A 33 -20.31 -3.93 -10.27
CA VAL A 33 -21.61 -3.31 -9.98
C VAL A 33 -22.60 -3.68 -11.08
N PRO A 34 -23.75 -4.34 -10.74
CA PRO A 34 -24.75 -4.77 -11.72
C PRO A 34 -25.28 -3.60 -12.57
N GLU A 35 -25.46 -3.84 -13.84
CA GLU A 35 -26.02 -2.82 -14.76
C GLU A 35 -27.45 -2.41 -14.38
N SER A 36 -28.21 -3.28 -13.72
CA SER A 36 -29.55 -2.99 -13.22
C SER A 36 -29.57 -1.77 -12.29
N ILE A 37 -28.53 -1.58 -11.45
CA ILE A 37 -28.38 -0.41 -10.58
C ILE A 37 -28.23 0.86 -11.43
N ARG A 38 -27.44 0.80 -12.47
CA ARG A 38 -27.21 1.92 -13.40
C ARG A 38 -28.51 2.28 -14.15
N HIS A 39 -29.18 1.28 -14.69
CA HIS A 39 -30.44 1.45 -15.43
C HIS A 39 -31.55 1.97 -14.52
N ALA A 40 -31.67 1.46 -13.29
CA ALA A 40 -32.64 1.96 -12.31
C ALA A 40 -32.43 3.46 -11.99
N ALA A 41 -31.17 3.85 -11.79
CA ALA A 41 -30.84 5.25 -11.52
C ALA A 41 -31.16 6.16 -12.72
N TYR A 42 -30.87 5.73 -13.94
CA TYR A 42 -31.28 6.46 -15.16
C TYR A 42 -32.80 6.53 -15.31
N GLY A 43 -33.52 5.45 -14.94
CA GLY A 43 -34.98 5.39 -15.02
C GLY A 43 -35.68 6.41 -14.12
N VAL A 44 -35.06 6.82 -13.01
CA VAL A 44 -35.55 7.90 -12.14
C VAL A 44 -35.00 9.28 -12.52
N GLY A 45 -34.35 9.41 -13.67
CA GLY A 45 -33.89 10.69 -14.21
C GLY A 45 -32.53 11.16 -13.69
N ALA A 46 -31.71 10.28 -13.06
CA ALA A 46 -30.40 10.67 -12.60
C ALA A 46 -29.46 10.97 -13.77
N SER A 47 -28.67 12.04 -13.64
CA SER A 47 -27.60 12.35 -14.60
C SER A 47 -26.46 11.32 -14.53
N PRO A 48 -25.64 11.12 -15.58
CA PRO A 48 -24.50 10.20 -15.57
C PRO A 48 -23.55 10.41 -14.37
N TRP A 49 -23.34 11.66 -13.96
CA TRP A 49 -22.53 12.02 -12.81
C TRP A 49 -23.17 11.54 -11.49
N GLN A 50 -24.48 11.74 -11.33
CA GLN A 50 -25.21 11.28 -10.16
C GLN A 50 -25.23 9.75 -10.06
N VAL A 51 -25.38 9.04 -11.19
CA VAL A 51 -25.30 7.57 -11.23
C VAL A 51 -23.97 7.10 -10.70
N VAL A 52 -22.86 7.69 -11.13
CA VAL A 52 -21.52 7.28 -10.66
C VAL A 52 -21.34 7.58 -9.18
N TRP A 53 -21.59 8.81 -8.75
CA TRP A 53 -21.26 9.25 -7.38
C TRP A 53 -22.19 8.74 -6.31
N HIS A 54 -23.47 8.60 -6.59
CA HIS A 54 -24.46 8.22 -5.58
C HIS A 54 -24.85 6.73 -5.61
N HIS A 55 -24.58 6.03 -6.72
CA HIS A 55 -24.97 4.62 -6.86
C HIS A 55 -23.78 3.70 -7.11
N VAL A 56 -22.98 3.94 -8.14
CA VAL A 56 -21.91 3.02 -8.53
C VAL A 56 -20.74 3.05 -7.55
N LEU A 57 -20.25 4.23 -7.22
CA LEU A 57 -19.08 4.40 -6.35
C LEU A 57 -19.32 3.85 -4.94
N PRO A 58 -20.43 4.15 -4.24
CA PRO A 58 -20.69 3.59 -2.91
C PRO A 58 -20.78 2.06 -2.89
N VAL A 59 -21.39 1.46 -3.91
CA VAL A 59 -21.51 -0.01 -4.03
C VAL A 59 -20.17 -0.66 -4.32
N SER A 60 -19.29 -0.01 -5.08
CA SER A 60 -17.96 -0.53 -5.42
C SER A 60 -16.90 -0.27 -4.32
N MET A 61 -17.16 0.59 -3.35
CA MET A 61 -16.19 0.98 -2.31
C MET A 61 -15.56 -0.20 -1.56
N PRO A 62 -16.26 -1.26 -1.15
CA PRO A 62 -15.65 -2.40 -0.49
C PRO A 62 -14.56 -3.07 -1.34
N GLY A 63 -14.82 -3.21 -2.65
CA GLY A 63 -13.85 -3.78 -3.60
C GLY A 63 -12.64 -2.86 -3.82
N ILE A 64 -12.87 -1.55 -3.93
CA ILE A 64 -11.80 -0.54 -4.06
C ILE A 64 -10.91 -0.55 -2.81
N LEU A 65 -11.51 -0.53 -1.62
CA LEU A 65 -10.77 -0.59 -0.36
C LEU A 65 -9.97 -1.89 -0.22
N THR A 66 -10.52 -3.01 -0.66
CA THR A 66 -9.79 -4.29 -0.68
C THR A 66 -8.54 -4.19 -1.54
N GLY A 67 -8.65 -3.61 -2.74
CA GLY A 67 -7.49 -3.39 -3.62
C GLY A 67 -6.44 -2.46 -3.01
N ALA A 68 -6.88 -1.40 -2.36
CA ALA A 68 -5.98 -0.47 -1.66
C ALA A 68 -5.24 -1.16 -0.50
N ILE A 69 -5.92 -2.02 0.28
CA ILE A 69 -5.32 -2.80 1.36
C ILE A 69 -4.26 -3.76 0.82
N ILE A 70 -4.56 -4.48 -0.27
CA ILE A 70 -3.61 -5.39 -0.91
C ILE A 70 -2.39 -4.61 -1.41
N GLY A 71 -2.59 -3.48 -2.08
CA GLY A 71 -1.51 -2.61 -2.56
C GLY A 71 -0.63 -2.10 -1.41
N LEU A 72 -1.23 -1.68 -0.30
CA LEU A 72 -0.49 -1.23 0.89
C LEU A 72 0.33 -2.37 1.50
N ALA A 73 -0.26 -3.54 1.66
CA ALA A 73 0.44 -4.72 2.18
C ALA A 73 1.64 -5.11 1.31
N GLN A 74 1.48 -5.06 -0.01
CA GLN A 74 2.55 -5.30 -0.96
C GLN A 74 3.67 -4.25 -0.83
N ALA A 75 3.31 -2.97 -0.82
CA ALA A 75 4.28 -1.88 -0.70
C ALA A 75 5.15 -1.98 0.56
N MET A 76 4.58 -2.40 1.68
CA MET A 76 5.31 -2.54 2.94
C MET A 76 6.33 -3.68 2.96
N GLY A 77 6.08 -4.75 2.18
CA GLY A 77 6.99 -5.89 2.06
C GLY A 77 7.99 -5.78 0.90
N GLU A 78 7.83 -4.78 0.05
CA GLU A 78 8.63 -4.65 -1.17
C GLU A 78 10.04 -4.17 -0.86
N THR A 79 11.04 -4.95 -1.27
CA THR A 79 12.46 -4.65 -1.00
C THR A 79 13.22 -4.35 -2.28
N ALA A 80 12.95 -5.06 -3.36
CA ALA A 80 13.75 -5.01 -4.57
C ALA A 80 13.80 -3.61 -5.23
N PRO A 81 12.70 -2.90 -5.47
CA PRO A 81 12.77 -1.55 -6.04
C PRO A 81 13.52 -0.56 -5.15
N LEU A 82 13.41 -0.72 -3.82
CA LEU A 82 14.08 0.16 -2.86
C LEU A 82 15.59 -0.05 -2.84
N LEU A 83 16.05 -1.29 -3.00
CA LEU A 83 17.46 -1.60 -3.17
C LEU A 83 18.00 -0.98 -4.45
N MET A 84 17.26 -1.05 -5.54
CA MET A 84 17.68 -0.51 -6.84
C MET A 84 17.79 1.01 -6.84
N VAL A 85 16.98 1.73 -6.08
CA VAL A 85 17.10 3.19 -5.92
C VAL A 85 18.14 3.62 -4.89
N GLY A 86 18.83 2.65 -4.26
CA GLY A 86 19.97 2.93 -3.38
C GLY A 86 19.62 3.12 -1.91
N MET A 87 18.46 2.65 -1.44
CA MET A 87 18.10 2.68 -0.02
C MET A 87 18.85 1.67 0.87
N MET A 88 19.94 1.09 0.35
CA MET A 88 20.94 0.32 1.12
C MET A 88 21.94 1.22 1.86
N ALA A 89 21.89 2.53 1.66
CA ALA A 89 22.84 3.45 2.23
C ALA A 89 22.80 3.38 3.76
N TYR A 90 23.97 3.43 4.36
CA TYR A 90 24.12 3.60 5.79
C TYR A 90 23.51 4.95 6.20
N ALA A 91 22.48 4.90 7.01
CA ALA A 91 21.80 6.08 7.56
C ALA A 91 22.11 6.15 9.07
N PRO A 92 23.19 6.86 9.47
CA PRO A 92 23.59 6.93 10.87
C PRO A 92 22.64 7.76 11.72
N ASP A 93 21.97 8.72 11.10
CA ASP A 93 21.11 9.70 11.77
C ASP A 93 19.64 9.49 11.45
N VAL A 94 18.78 9.92 12.38
CA VAL A 94 17.35 9.97 12.14
C VAL A 94 17.06 11.09 11.13
N PRO A 95 16.35 10.79 10.02
CA PRO A 95 16.10 11.77 8.99
C PRO A 95 15.25 12.93 9.53
N GLY A 96 15.75 14.15 9.39
CA GLY A 96 15.04 15.36 9.81
C GLY A 96 13.98 15.86 8.82
N SER A 97 13.96 15.31 7.59
CA SER A 97 13.01 15.67 6.55
C SER A 97 12.76 14.49 5.59
N ILE A 98 11.68 14.57 4.81
CA ILE A 98 11.33 13.57 3.78
C ILE A 98 12.35 13.52 2.63
N THR A 99 13.18 14.53 2.50
CA THR A 99 14.25 14.62 1.50
C THR A 99 15.60 14.19 2.04
N SER A 100 15.71 13.87 3.33
CA SER A 100 16.95 13.36 3.94
C SER A 100 17.20 11.91 3.54
N ALA A 101 18.48 11.51 3.52
CA ALA A 101 18.85 10.11 3.33
C ALA A 101 18.23 9.26 4.45
N THR A 102 17.61 8.15 4.05
CA THR A 102 16.95 7.23 4.96
C THR A 102 17.05 5.80 4.46
N THR A 103 16.68 4.86 5.28
CA THR A 103 16.56 3.44 4.93
C THR A 103 15.20 2.92 5.36
N VAL A 104 14.86 1.73 4.92
CA VAL A 104 13.62 1.04 5.26
C VAL A 104 13.92 -0.31 5.88
N LEU A 105 13.03 -0.76 6.76
CA LEU A 105 13.25 -2.00 7.51
C LEU A 105 13.45 -3.23 6.60
N PRO A 106 12.69 -3.46 5.50
CA PRO A 106 12.95 -4.57 4.59
C PRO A 106 14.36 -4.55 3.98
N ALA A 107 14.86 -3.37 3.57
CA ALA A 107 16.21 -3.23 3.03
C ALA A 107 17.29 -3.50 4.09
N GLN A 108 17.06 -3.07 5.35
CA GLN A 108 17.96 -3.35 6.46
C GLN A 108 18.00 -4.84 6.82
N ILE A 109 16.85 -5.52 6.86
CA ILE A 109 16.77 -6.97 7.07
C ILE A 109 17.58 -7.69 6.00
N PHE A 110 17.43 -7.30 4.73
CA PHE A 110 18.20 -7.87 3.63
C PHE A 110 19.72 -7.69 3.84
N THR A 111 20.14 -6.48 4.17
CA THR A 111 21.57 -6.16 4.41
C THR A 111 22.11 -6.95 5.61
N TRP A 112 21.37 -7.05 6.72
CA TRP A 112 21.79 -7.84 7.88
C TRP A 112 21.85 -9.32 7.59
N SER A 113 20.91 -9.87 6.81
CA SER A 113 20.87 -11.29 6.44
C SER A 113 22.05 -11.72 5.58
N ALA A 114 22.62 -10.79 4.81
CA ALA A 114 23.81 -11.04 4.00
C ALA A 114 25.11 -11.09 4.83
N THR A 115 25.05 -10.76 6.12
CA THR A 115 26.23 -10.72 7.01
C THR A 115 26.27 -11.97 7.88
N SER A 116 27.38 -12.71 7.82
CA SER A 116 27.55 -13.99 8.56
C SER A 116 27.84 -13.84 10.05
N LEU A 117 27.92 -12.61 10.58
CA LEU A 117 28.22 -12.34 11.99
C LEU A 117 26.98 -12.58 12.87
N ARG A 118 27.15 -13.35 13.95
CA ARG A 118 26.08 -13.74 14.89
C ARG A 118 25.17 -12.60 15.34
N PRO A 119 25.67 -11.40 15.74
CA PRO A 119 24.80 -10.29 16.13
C PRO A 119 23.84 -9.80 15.03
N TYR A 120 24.23 -9.95 13.77
CA TYR A 120 23.39 -9.56 12.64
C TYR A 120 22.30 -10.60 12.34
N VAL A 121 22.55 -11.87 12.60
CA VAL A 121 21.54 -12.95 12.51
C VAL A 121 20.41 -12.70 13.51
N GLU A 122 20.76 -12.35 14.74
CA GLU A 122 19.78 -12.02 15.79
C GLU A 122 18.98 -10.75 15.44
N ARG A 123 19.64 -9.70 14.93
CA ARG A 123 18.99 -8.48 14.45
C ARG A 123 18.06 -8.74 13.27
N THR A 124 18.45 -9.60 12.36
CA THR A 124 17.63 -10.02 11.21
C THR A 124 16.35 -10.69 11.70
N ALA A 125 16.46 -11.65 12.63
CA ALA A 125 15.30 -12.34 13.21
C ALA A 125 14.37 -11.35 13.94
N ALA A 126 14.91 -10.47 14.77
CA ALA A 126 14.14 -9.43 15.44
C ALA A 126 13.45 -8.48 14.44
N GLY A 127 14.18 -8.04 13.41
CA GLY A 127 13.64 -7.18 12.35
C GLY A 127 12.48 -7.81 11.59
N ILE A 128 12.58 -9.11 11.27
CA ILE A 128 11.51 -9.88 10.64
C ILE A 128 10.27 -9.92 11.53
N LEU A 129 10.42 -10.20 12.83
CA LEU A 129 9.30 -10.23 13.78
C LEU A 129 8.62 -8.86 13.88
N VAL A 130 9.39 -7.78 13.96
CA VAL A 130 8.85 -6.41 13.99
C VAL A 130 8.09 -6.11 12.70
N LEU A 131 8.69 -6.39 11.54
CA LEU A 131 8.06 -6.13 10.24
C LEU A 131 6.75 -6.90 10.09
N LEU A 132 6.73 -8.19 10.42
CA LEU A 132 5.53 -9.03 10.37
C LEU A 132 4.44 -8.51 11.33
N THR A 133 4.81 -8.13 12.56
CA THR A 133 3.86 -7.62 13.54
C THR A 133 3.22 -6.32 13.06
N VAL A 134 4.01 -5.38 12.54
CA VAL A 134 3.52 -4.10 11.99
C VAL A 134 2.62 -4.35 10.78
N LEU A 135 3.04 -5.23 9.86
CA LEU A 135 2.29 -5.56 8.65
C LEU A 135 0.95 -6.21 8.99
N LEU A 136 0.92 -7.18 9.91
CA LEU A 136 -0.31 -7.81 10.37
C LEU A 136 -1.23 -6.82 11.08
N ALA A 137 -0.68 -5.97 11.94
CA ALA A 137 -1.47 -4.96 12.66
C ALA A 137 -2.12 -3.95 11.70
N LEU A 138 -1.37 -3.46 10.71
CA LEU A 138 -1.91 -2.54 9.70
C LEU A 138 -2.95 -3.20 8.80
N ASN A 139 -2.71 -4.44 8.35
CA ASN A 139 -3.70 -5.18 7.57
C ASN A 139 -4.97 -5.43 8.38
N PHE A 140 -4.83 -5.84 9.64
CA PHE A 140 -5.97 -6.04 10.53
C PHE A 140 -6.77 -4.74 10.71
N ALA A 141 -6.10 -3.62 10.98
CA ALA A 141 -6.73 -2.31 11.11
C ALA A 141 -7.45 -1.89 9.82
N ALA A 142 -6.83 -2.11 8.67
CA ALA A 142 -7.41 -1.79 7.36
C ALA A 142 -8.66 -2.65 7.05
N ILE A 143 -8.61 -3.95 7.33
CA ILE A 143 -9.74 -4.87 7.15
C ILE A 143 -10.87 -4.52 8.12
N TRP A 144 -10.53 -4.23 9.39
CA TRP A 144 -11.52 -3.81 10.38
C TRP A 144 -12.22 -2.51 9.97
N LEU A 145 -11.46 -1.53 9.50
CA LEU A 145 -11.99 -0.26 9.02
C LEU A 145 -12.91 -0.47 7.80
N ARG A 146 -12.48 -1.29 6.84
CA ARG A 146 -13.29 -1.68 5.68
C ARG A 146 -14.62 -2.29 6.13
N ASN A 147 -14.58 -3.29 7.00
CA ASN A 147 -15.79 -3.99 7.47
C ASN A 147 -16.74 -3.08 8.24
N LYS A 148 -16.20 -2.08 8.97
CA LYS A 148 -17.00 -1.08 9.67
C LYS A 148 -17.76 -0.15 8.72
N TYR A 149 -17.16 0.19 7.58
CA TYR A 149 -17.77 1.07 6.57
C TYR A 149 -18.49 0.31 5.46
N GLU A 150 -18.38 -1.02 5.43
CA GLU A 150 -19.10 -1.86 4.47
C GLU A 150 -20.61 -1.86 4.84
N ARG A 151 -21.42 -1.21 4.01
CA ARG A 151 -22.88 -1.27 4.15
C ARG A 151 -23.34 -2.63 3.62
N LYS A 152 -23.80 -3.49 4.51
CA LYS A 152 -24.54 -4.70 4.14
C LYS A 152 -25.94 -4.25 3.70
N TRP A 153 -26.25 -4.48 2.45
CA TRP A 153 -27.57 -4.32 1.87
C TRP A 153 -28.35 -5.61 2.08
#